data_14e10d1539cec269198ce4494baf2035
#
_entry.id   14e10d1539cec269198ce4494baf2035
#
_cell.length_a   1.000
_cell.length_b   1.000
_cell.length_c   1.000
_cell.angle_alpha   90.00
_cell.angle_beta   90.00
_cell.angle_gamma   90.00
#
_symmetry.space_group_name_H-M   'P 1'
#
loop_
_entity.id
_entity.type
_entity.pdbx_description
1 polymer ?
#
loop_
_entity_poly.entity_id
_entity_poly.type
_entity_poly.pdbx_seq_one_letter_code
_entity_poly.pdbx_strand_id
1 'polypeptide(L)'
;DPEKLARWKIDNQPRQKEAKSPEVEFADAMKSLGLEVPAGHPMMDGKTHRVPAQGDGKGEAAGFYVAFTDGHPAGYIKNNRSGLDMRWKSTGYTLSEEEKARLNAEAATKREERERERAATYDATAERVQQRAAQCRQIEQATPYMERKGIAPTIGALASGSDNTIHLPAIDTSGKHWTTQYIQEDGTKRFAKESHKESCFHVVNGGVTPQAALAALYKAPRIMIGEGYATMATVSSVVDHATVAAFDSGNLPAVAAALRERYPDKPIFIMGEDDQ
;
A
#
# COMPACT_ATOMS: atom_id res chain seq x y z
N ASP A 1 44.46 9.64 48.46
CA ASP A 1 45.04 10.82 47.81
C ASP A 1 44.04 11.39 46.80
N PRO A 2 43.46 12.58 47.04
CA PRO A 2 42.42 13.17 46.20
C PRO A 2 42.89 13.40 44.74
N GLU A 3 44.16 13.70 44.54
CA GLU A 3 44.71 13.92 43.19
C GLU A 3 44.79 12.64 42.37
N LYS A 4 45.12 11.51 42.99
CA LYS A 4 45.08 10.20 42.30
C LYS A 4 43.68 9.77 41.93
N LEU A 5 42.69 10.08 42.77
CA LEU A 5 41.30 9.79 42.51
C LEU A 5 40.73 10.68 41.37
N ALA A 6 41.15 11.96 41.35
CA ALA A 6 40.76 12.88 40.28
C ALA A 6 41.36 12.47 38.92
N ARG A 7 42.63 12.11 38.89
CA ARG A 7 43.28 11.56 37.68
C ARG A 7 42.61 10.26 37.20
N TRP A 8 42.35 9.30 38.11
CA TRP A 8 41.67 8.08 37.77
C TRP A 8 40.27 8.33 37.17
N LYS A 9 39.50 9.32 37.69
CA LYS A 9 38.21 9.71 37.13
C LYS A 9 38.33 10.32 35.72
N ILE A 10 39.41 11.07 35.45
CA ILE A 10 39.64 11.65 34.11
C ILE A 10 40.08 10.56 33.14
N ASP A 11 40.97 9.64 33.53
CA ASP A 11 41.49 8.57 32.68
C ASP A 11 40.46 7.45 32.43
N ASN A 12 39.48 7.28 33.32
CA ASN A 12 38.39 6.30 33.20
C ASN A 12 37.02 6.91 32.90
N GLN A 13 36.97 8.19 32.49
CA GLN A 13 35.73 8.69 31.86
C GLN A 13 35.53 7.82 30.60
N PRO A 14 34.32 7.22 30.42
CA PRO A 14 34.02 6.54 29.19
C PRO A 14 34.25 7.55 28.06
N ARG A 15 35.24 7.26 27.19
CA ARG A 15 35.43 8.06 25.97
C ARG A 15 34.07 8.13 25.31
N GLN A 16 33.44 9.32 25.30
CA GLN A 16 32.27 9.54 24.50
C GLN A 16 32.67 9.12 23.09
N LYS A 17 32.15 7.98 22.64
CA LYS A 17 32.24 7.64 21.21
C LYS A 17 31.69 8.84 20.49
N GLU A 18 32.49 9.46 19.62
CA GLU A 18 32.00 10.53 18.76
C GLU A 18 30.67 10.05 18.19
N ALA A 19 29.59 10.82 18.47
CA ALA A 19 28.26 10.47 18.02
C ALA A 19 28.30 10.41 16.49
N LYS A 20 28.08 9.23 15.93
CA LYS A 20 27.98 9.07 14.47
C LYS A 20 26.82 9.91 13.99
N SER A 21 26.94 10.49 12.79
CA SER A 21 25.78 11.17 12.20
C SER A 21 24.65 10.16 11.95
N PRO A 22 23.38 10.58 11.98
CA PRO A 22 22.24 9.69 11.71
C PRO A 22 22.35 8.94 10.39
N GLU A 23 22.92 9.56 9.35
CA GLU A 23 23.15 8.93 8.05
C GLU A 23 24.13 7.76 8.16
N VAL A 24 25.21 7.93 8.92
CA VAL A 24 26.21 6.87 9.13
C VAL A 24 25.63 5.73 9.98
N GLU A 25 24.87 6.06 11.03
CA GLU A 25 24.19 5.04 11.84
C GLU A 25 23.18 4.25 11.00
N PHE A 26 22.41 4.94 10.13
CA PHE A 26 21.44 4.29 9.27
C PHE A 26 22.10 3.43 8.19
N ALA A 27 23.19 3.90 7.59
CA ALA A 27 24.00 3.12 6.64
C ALA A 27 24.55 1.85 7.28
N ASP A 28 25.03 1.93 8.53
CA ASP A 28 25.49 0.76 9.28
C ASP A 28 24.34 -0.23 9.54
N ALA A 29 23.14 0.27 9.87
CA ALA A 29 21.96 -0.56 10.02
C ALA A 29 21.52 -1.24 8.70
N MET A 30 21.59 -0.53 7.57
CA MET A 30 21.36 -1.14 6.25
C MET A 30 22.32 -2.29 5.96
N LYS A 31 23.62 -2.06 6.19
CA LYS A 31 24.65 -3.09 6.01
C LYS A 31 24.43 -4.29 6.91
N SER A 32 23.98 -4.09 8.15
CA SER A 32 23.71 -5.19 9.10
C SER A 32 22.56 -6.11 8.62
N LEU A 33 21.67 -5.61 7.79
CA LEU A 33 20.60 -6.37 7.13
C LEU A 33 21.01 -6.95 5.76
N GLY A 34 22.29 -6.84 5.38
CA GLY A 34 22.80 -7.36 4.12
C GLY A 34 22.41 -6.52 2.91
N LEU A 35 22.20 -5.21 3.10
CA LEU A 35 22.00 -4.27 2.00
C LEU A 35 23.31 -3.59 1.63
N GLU A 36 23.46 -3.29 0.35
CA GLU A 36 24.53 -2.43 -0.14
C GLU A 36 24.12 -0.97 0.00
N VAL A 37 25.09 -0.09 0.28
CA VAL A 37 24.85 1.36 0.38
C VAL A 37 25.62 2.03 -0.75
N PRO A 38 24.96 2.26 -1.91
CA PRO A 38 25.59 2.93 -3.05
C PRO A 38 25.96 4.38 -2.74
N ALA A 39 26.80 4.97 -3.57
CA ALA A 39 27.15 6.40 -3.46
C ALA A 39 25.87 7.26 -3.51
N GLY A 40 25.78 8.25 -2.61
CA GLY A 40 24.60 9.10 -2.45
C GLY A 40 23.48 8.53 -1.57
N HIS A 41 23.64 7.32 -1.02
CA HIS A 41 22.74 6.72 -0.04
C HIS A 41 23.41 6.60 1.34
N PRO A 42 22.60 6.58 2.43
CA PRO A 42 21.17 6.70 2.47
C PRO A 42 20.67 8.15 2.22
N MET A 43 19.54 8.29 1.53
CA MET A 43 18.82 9.55 1.39
C MET A 43 17.72 9.59 2.46
N MET A 44 17.81 10.53 3.41
CA MET A 44 16.86 10.63 4.54
C MET A 44 15.77 11.67 4.27
N ASP A 45 15.13 11.58 3.11
CA ASP A 45 14.16 12.54 2.58
C ASP A 45 12.69 12.14 2.77
N GLY A 46 12.46 11.04 3.49
CA GLY A 46 11.13 10.51 3.75
C GLY A 46 10.49 9.76 2.58
N LYS A 47 11.21 9.55 1.49
CA LYS A 47 10.76 8.76 0.34
C LYS A 47 11.26 7.33 0.41
N THR A 48 10.60 6.44 -0.33
CA THR A 48 11.06 5.06 -0.47
C THR A 48 12.16 4.99 -1.52
N HIS A 49 13.31 4.46 -1.11
CA HIS A 49 14.46 4.22 -1.99
C HIS A 49 14.73 2.73 -2.11
N ARG A 50 15.14 2.29 -3.30
CA ARG A 50 15.57 0.93 -3.55
C ARG A 50 17.08 0.86 -3.65
N VAL A 51 17.67 -0.19 -3.06
CA VAL A 51 19.11 -0.44 -3.06
C VAL A 51 19.37 -1.92 -3.28
N PRO A 52 20.55 -2.31 -3.82
CA PRO A 52 20.91 -3.70 -3.95
C PRO A 52 21.02 -4.39 -2.59
N ALA A 53 20.70 -5.68 -2.55
CA ALA A 53 21.03 -6.59 -1.46
C ALA A 53 22.24 -7.44 -1.84
N GLN A 54 22.95 -7.94 -0.84
CA GLN A 54 24.04 -8.88 -1.08
C GLN A 54 23.52 -10.11 -1.83
N GLY A 55 24.17 -10.43 -2.96
CA GLY A 55 23.77 -11.50 -3.85
C GLY A 55 22.75 -11.13 -4.92
N ASP A 56 22.41 -9.85 -5.07
CA ASP A 56 21.61 -9.37 -6.19
C ASP A 56 22.39 -9.45 -7.51
N GLY A 57 21.70 -9.75 -8.59
CA GLY A 57 22.21 -9.68 -9.95
C GLY A 57 22.38 -8.24 -10.43
N LYS A 58 23.06 -8.06 -11.57
CA LYS A 58 23.28 -6.73 -12.15
C LYS A 58 21.95 -6.02 -12.46
N GLY A 59 21.69 -4.90 -11.78
CA GLY A 59 20.48 -4.09 -11.94
C GLY A 59 19.32 -4.51 -11.05
N GLU A 60 19.46 -5.53 -10.22
CA GLU A 60 18.49 -5.86 -9.18
C GLU A 60 18.62 -4.93 -7.97
N ALA A 61 17.52 -4.69 -7.27
CA ALA A 61 17.45 -3.89 -6.05
C ALA A 61 16.39 -4.50 -5.11
N ALA A 62 16.76 -5.62 -4.48
CA ALA A 62 15.87 -6.37 -3.59
C ALA A 62 15.66 -5.67 -2.23
N GLY A 63 16.55 -4.75 -1.86
CA GLY A 63 16.42 -3.93 -0.67
C GLY A 63 15.58 -2.68 -0.91
N PHE A 64 14.89 -2.23 0.13
CA PHE A 64 14.35 -0.87 0.16
C PHE A 64 14.41 -0.28 1.57
N TYR A 65 14.36 1.04 1.63
CA TYR A 65 14.30 1.77 2.88
C TYR A 65 13.51 3.06 2.73
N VAL A 66 13.08 3.60 3.86
CA VAL A 66 12.60 4.97 4.04
C VAL A 66 13.23 5.52 5.30
N ALA A 67 13.75 6.74 5.26
CA ALA A 67 14.36 7.39 6.40
C ALA A 67 14.06 8.88 6.47
N PHE A 68 14.01 9.42 7.67
CA PHE A 68 13.63 10.79 7.99
C PHE A 68 14.67 11.40 8.93
N THR A 69 15.00 12.67 8.72
CA THR A 69 15.78 13.49 9.66
C THR A 69 14.93 14.52 10.39
N ASP A 70 13.67 14.66 10.00
CA ASP A 70 12.71 15.56 10.65
C ASP A 70 12.23 14.96 11.98
N GLY A 71 12.55 15.62 13.06
CA GLY A 71 12.36 15.13 14.42
C GLY A 71 13.52 14.24 14.90
N HIS A 72 13.21 13.20 15.66
CA HIS A 72 14.21 12.20 16.01
C HIS A 72 14.50 11.34 14.79
N PRO A 73 15.76 11.31 14.26
CA PRO A 73 16.06 10.57 13.07
C PRO A 73 15.64 9.11 13.17
N ALA A 74 14.82 8.67 12.21
CA ALA A 74 14.22 7.35 12.22
C ALA A 74 14.02 6.81 10.79
N GLY A 75 13.79 5.50 10.65
CA GLY A 75 13.56 4.89 9.36
C GLY A 75 13.09 3.45 9.46
N TYR A 76 12.80 2.89 8.28
CA TYR A 76 12.48 1.49 8.10
C TYR A 76 13.32 0.93 6.96
N ILE A 77 13.86 -0.26 7.16
CA ILE A 77 14.73 -0.98 6.22
C ILE A 77 14.14 -2.36 6.01
N LYS A 78 14.12 -2.83 4.76
CA LYS A 78 13.73 -4.21 4.43
C LYS A 78 14.61 -4.79 3.34
N ASN A 79 15.06 -6.00 3.57
CA ASN A 79 15.74 -6.83 2.58
C ASN A 79 14.77 -7.92 2.11
N ASN A 80 14.21 -7.78 0.90
CA ASN A 80 13.24 -8.73 0.36
C ASN A 80 13.88 -10.09 -0.01
N ARG A 81 15.20 -10.14 -0.21
CA ARG A 81 15.91 -11.39 -0.50
C ARG A 81 16.02 -12.29 0.74
N SER A 82 16.36 -11.71 1.89
CA SER A 82 16.47 -12.45 3.15
C SER A 82 15.16 -12.47 3.95
N GLY A 83 14.19 -11.62 3.60
CA GLY A 83 12.96 -11.43 4.37
C GLY A 83 13.14 -10.61 5.65
N LEU A 84 14.35 -10.14 5.95
CA LEU A 84 14.63 -9.37 7.16
C LEU A 84 14.20 -7.93 7.01
N ASP A 85 13.65 -7.37 8.09
CA ASP A 85 13.30 -5.96 8.18
C ASP A 85 13.63 -5.37 9.57
N MET A 86 13.77 -4.05 9.63
CA MET A 86 14.09 -3.32 10.86
C MET A 86 13.46 -1.94 10.87
N ARG A 87 12.88 -1.57 12.02
CA ARG A 87 12.61 -0.17 12.36
C ARG A 87 13.81 0.39 13.10
N TRP A 88 14.38 1.47 12.56
CA TRP A 88 15.59 2.09 13.11
C TRP A 88 15.28 3.46 13.71
N LYS A 89 15.99 3.80 14.78
CA LYS A 89 16.07 5.15 15.35
C LYS A 89 17.51 5.44 15.72
N SER A 90 17.98 6.68 15.52
CA SER A 90 19.33 7.10 15.91
C SER A 90 19.51 7.01 17.43
N THR A 91 20.67 6.49 17.85
CA THR A 91 21.03 6.30 19.26
C THR A 91 21.92 7.41 19.81
N GLY A 92 22.56 8.21 18.94
CA GLY A 92 23.53 9.25 19.32
C GLY A 92 22.95 10.60 19.71
N TYR A 93 21.63 10.75 19.71
CA TYR A 93 20.96 12.05 19.84
C TYR A 93 20.42 12.27 21.27
N THR A 94 21.19 12.94 22.13
CA THR A 94 20.69 13.50 23.41
C THR A 94 20.20 14.93 23.18
N LEU A 95 18.91 15.08 22.92
CA LEU A 95 18.26 16.38 22.79
C LEU A 95 17.73 16.87 24.14
N SER A 96 17.77 18.17 24.38
CA SER A 96 16.99 18.79 25.47
C SER A 96 15.48 18.58 25.23
N GLU A 97 14.67 18.65 26.28
CA GLU A 97 13.21 18.50 26.14
C GLU A 97 12.60 19.58 25.23
N GLU A 98 13.16 20.78 25.22
CA GLU A 98 12.74 21.88 24.34
C GLU A 98 13.06 21.59 22.87
N GLU A 99 14.25 21.07 22.58
CA GLU A 99 14.64 20.65 21.23
C GLU A 99 13.80 19.48 20.74
N LYS A 100 13.50 18.50 21.60
CA LYS A 100 12.59 17.40 21.27
C LYS A 100 11.18 17.93 20.93
N ALA A 101 10.65 18.85 21.73
CA ALA A 101 9.33 19.43 21.49
C ALA A 101 9.28 20.19 20.15
N ARG A 102 10.31 20.99 19.86
CA ARG A 102 10.41 21.71 18.57
C ARG A 102 10.47 20.75 17.38
N LEU A 103 11.37 19.75 17.44
CA LEU A 103 11.52 18.79 16.36
C LEU A 103 10.27 17.93 16.16
N ASN A 104 9.58 17.58 17.24
CA ASN A 104 8.30 16.86 17.13
C ASN A 104 7.21 17.72 16.48
N ALA A 105 7.15 19.02 16.77
CA ALA A 105 6.23 19.95 16.14
C ALA A 105 6.53 20.10 14.64
N GLU A 106 7.80 20.28 14.27
CA GLU A 106 8.24 20.32 12.87
C GLU A 106 7.92 19.02 12.12
N ALA A 107 8.15 17.88 12.78
CA ALA A 107 7.81 16.57 12.21
C ALA A 107 6.30 16.38 12.01
N ALA A 108 5.48 16.87 12.94
CA ALA A 108 4.01 16.85 12.83
C ALA A 108 3.55 17.67 11.62
N THR A 109 4.03 18.91 11.48
CA THR A 109 3.73 19.79 10.35
C THR A 109 4.07 19.13 9.01
N LYS A 110 5.29 18.58 8.89
CA LYS A 110 5.71 17.90 7.66
C LYS A 110 4.90 16.62 7.36
N ARG A 111 4.42 15.91 8.39
CA ARG A 111 3.50 14.78 8.18
C ARG A 111 2.17 15.24 7.62
N GLU A 112 1.59 16.29 8.18
CA GLU A 112 0.34 16.88 7.70
C GLU A 112 0.47 17.37 6.25
N GLU A 113 1.58 18.03 5.90
CA GLU A 113 1.87 18.45 4.53
C GLU A 113 1.91 17.25 3.56
N ARG A 114 2.68 16.20 3.92
CA ARG A 114 2.76 14.97 3.10
C ARG A 114 1.41 14.27 2.97
N GLU A 115 0.62 14.22 4.03
CA GLU A 115 -0.73 13.63 3.99
C GLU A 115 -1.66 14.45 3.10
N ARG A 116 -1.58 15.77 3.16
CA ARG A 116 -2.35 16.67 2.29
C ARG A 116 -1.96 16.52 0.82
N GLU A 117 -0.66 16.49 0.52
CA GLU A 117 -0.16 16.25 -0.84
C GLU A 117 -0.60 14.88 -1.38
N ARG A 118 -0.52 13.85 -0.54
CA ARG A 118 -0.96 12.49 -0.90
C ARG A 118 -2.47 12.45 -1.15
N ALA A 119 -3.27 13.09 -0.30
CA ALA A 119 -4.72 13.18 -0.48
C ALA A 119 -5.07 13.90 -1.77
N ALA A 120 -4.42 15.04 -2.06
CA ALA A 120 -4.63 15.77 -3.31
C ALA A 120 -4.27 14.93 -4.54
N THR A 121 -3.18 14.16 -4.47
CA THR A 121 -2.77 13.24 -5.54
C THR A 121 -3.81 12.11 -5.75
N TYR A 122 -4.35 11.57 -4.67
CA TYR A 122 -5.40 10.56 -4.75
C TYR A 122 -6.70 11.12 -5.33
N ASP A 123 -7.10 12.33 -4.95
CA ASP A 123 -8.27 13.00 -5.49
C ASP A 123 -8.13 13.27 -6.99
N ALA A 124 -7.01 13.81 -7.42
CA ALA A 124 -6.72 14.03 -8.85
C ALA A 124 -6.74 12.71 -9.65
N THR A 125 -6.23 11.63 -9.06
CA THR A 125 -6.30 10.30 -9.70
C THR A 125 -7.72 9.77 -9.75
N ALA A 126 -8.50 9.95 -8.69
CA ALA A 126 -9.92 9.56 -8.64
C ALA A 126 -10.72 10.27 -9.75
N GLU A 127 -10.55 11.57 -9.93
CA GLU A 127 -11.17 12.31 -11.03
C GLU A 127 -10.79 11.77 -12.41
N ARG A 128 -9.50 11.50 -12.63
CA ARG A 128 -8.99 10.96 -13.90
C ARG A 128 -9.57 9.59 -14.22
N VAL A 129 -9.65 8.66 -13.22
CA VAL A 129 -10.21 7.33 -13.46
C VAL A 129 -11.72 7.37 -13.65
N GLN A 130 -12.44 8.28 -12.98
CA GLN A 130 -13.86 8.51 -13.20
C GLN A 130 -14.15 9.01 -14.62
N GLN A 131 -13.42 10.02 -15.09
CA GLN A 131 -13.55 10.54 -16.46
C GLN A 131 -13.26 9.45 -17.49
N ARG A 132 -12.24 8.60 -17.26
CA ARG A 132 -11.94 7.48 -18.14
C ARG A 132 -13.03 6.42 -18.11
N ALA A 133 -13.56 6.07 -16.94
CA ALA A 133 -14.65 5.10 -16.81
C ALA A 133 -15.93 5.56 -17.52
N ALA A 134 -16.22 6.85 -17.49
CA ALA A 134 -17.37 7.44 -18.21
C ALA A 134 -17.28 7.27 -19.75
N GLN A 135 -16.08 7.06 -20.28
CA GLN A 135 -15.85 6.81 -21.73
C GLN A 135 -15.81 5.30 -22.06
N CYS A 136 -15.82 4.44 -21.05
CA CYS A 136 -15.80 3.00 -21.21
C CYS A 136 -17.24 2.47 -21.46
N ARG A 137 -17.30 1.28 -22.06
CA ARG A 137 -18.55 0.55 -22.29
C ARG A 137 -18.57 -0.70 -21.42
N GLN A 138 -19.77 -1.13 -21.06
CA GLN A 138 -20.00 -2.44 -20.45
C GLN A 138 -19.46 -3.54 -21.38
N ILE A 139 -18.74 -4.50 -20.83
CA ILE A 139 -18.29 -5.67 -21.57
C ILE A 139 -19.50 -6.60 -21.79
N GLU A 140 -19.87 -6.83 -23.05
CA GLU A 140 -20.98 -7.70 -23.43
C GLU A 140 -20.50 -9.07 -23.93
N GLN A 141 -19.29 -9.15 -24.45
CA GLN A 141 -18.66 -10.39 -24.92
C GLN A 141 -17.45 -10.75 -24.07
N ALA A 142 -17.24 -12.04 -23.84
CA ALA A 142 -16.10 -12.48 -23.03
C ALA A 142 -14.78 -12.05 -23.67
N THR A 143 -13.92 -11.46 -22.86
CA THR A 143 -12.54 -11.14 -23.26
C THR A 143 -11.67 -12.41 -23.19
N PRO A 144 -10.48 -12.45 -23.85
CA PRO A 144 -9.58 -13.60 -23.76
C PRO A 144 -9.22 -13.98 -22.31
N TYR A 145 -9.14 -13.02 -21.41
CA TYR A 145 -8.97 -13.30 -19.98
C TYR A 145 -10.18 -14.03 -19.39
N MET A 146 -11.40 -13.57 -19.66
CA MET A 146 -12.63 -14.19 -19.17
C MET A 146 -12.79 -15.61 -19.68
N GLU A 147 -12.50 -15.84 -20.97
CA GLU A 147 -12.54 -17.17 -21.61
C GLU A 147 -11.58 -18.14 -20.90
N ARG A 148 -10.32 -17.75 -20.68
CA ARG A 148 -9.34 -18.58 -19.96
C ARG A 148 -9.74 -18.87 -18.52
N LYS A 149 -10.47 -17.96 -17.88
CA LYS A 149 -10.96 -18.13 -16.51
C LYS A 149 -12.32 -18.83 -16.43
N GLY A 150 -12.96 -19.11 -17.57
CA GLY A 150 -14.27 -19.75 -17.64
C GLY A 150 -15.39 -18.89 -17.04
N ILE A 151 -15.28 -17.57 -17.11
CA ILE A 151 -16.27 -16.64 -16.55
C ILE A 151 -16.97 -15.87 -17.69
N ALA A 152 -18.26 -15.64 -17.51
CA ALA A 152 -19.05 -14.77 -18.38
C ALA A 152 -18.78 -13.28 -18.11
N PRO A 153 -19.09 -12.36 -19.04
CA PRO A 153 -19.14 -10.94 -18.79
C PRO A 153 -20.00 -10.61 -17.56
N THR A 154 -19.51 -9.74 -16.71
CA THR A 154 -20.23 -9.32 -15.50
C THR A 154 -20.63 -7.85 -15.61
N ILE A 155 -21.79 -7.49 -15.04
CA ILE A 155 -22.21 -6.08 -14.99
C ILE A 155 -21.23 -5.31 -14.10
N GLY A 156 -20.75 -4.16 -14.59
CA GLY A 156 -19.74 -3.33 -13.91
C GLY A 156 -18.32 -3.55 -14.40
N ALA A 157 -18.03 -4.63 -15.17
CA ALA A 157 -16.77 -4.77 -15.87
C ALA A 157 -16.83 -3.97 -17.18
N LEU A 158 -15.88 -3.04 -17.36
CA LEU A 158 -15.88 -2.09 -18.46
C LEU A 158 -14.69 -2.33 -19.42
N ALA A 159 -14.80 -1.85 -20.65
CA ALA A 159 -13.71 -1.81 -21.62
C ALA A 159 -13.63 -0.43 -22.30
N SER A 160 -12.43 -0.02 -22.68
CA SER A 160 -12.13 1.22 -23.39
C SER A 160 -11.76 0.90 -24.85
N GLY A 161 -12.65 1.25 -25.79
CA GLY A 161 -12.32 1.12 -27.22
C GLY A 161 -12.18 -0.32 -27.69
N SER A 162 -11.09 -0.59 -28.42
CA SER A 162 -10.84 -1.88 -29.09
C SER A 162 -9.84 -2.79 -28.35
N ASP A 163 -9.29 -2.35 -27.22
CA ASP A 163 -8.42 -3.21 -26.43
C ASP A 163 -9.27 -4.15 -25.56
N ASN A 164 -8.78 -5.36 -25.33
CA ASN A 164 -9.45 -6.36 -24.49
C ASN A 164 -9.12 -6.20 -23.00
N THR A 165 -8.63 -5.04 -22.60
CA THR A 165 -8.33 -4.72 -21.20
C THR A 165 -9.63 -4.55 -20.42
N ILE A 166 -9.77 -5.30 -19.34
CA ILE A 166 -10.90 -5.16 -18.43
C ILE A 166 -10.61 -4.05 -17.44
N HIS A 167 -11.51 -3.08 -17.33
CA HIS A 167 -11.47 -2.02 -16.36
C HIS A 167 -12.47 -2.32 -15.24
N LEU A 168 -11.98 -2.52 -14.03
CA LEU A 168 -12.78 -2.76 -12.84
C LEU A 168 -12.73 -1.51 -11.96
N PRO A 169 -13.77 -0.66 -11.95
CA PRO A 169 -13.86 0.46 -11.04
C PRO A 169 -13.79 -0.02 -9.58
N ALA A 170 -12.90 0.58 -8.80
CA ALA A 170 -12.75 0.31 -7.38
C ALA A 170 -13.31 1.49 -6.59
N ILE A 171 -14.37 1.23 -5.83
CA ILE A 171 -15.10 2.21 -5.05
C ILE A 171 -14.95 1.95 -3.55
N ASP A 172 -15.15 2.98 -2.74
CA ASP A 172 -15.34 2.85 -1.30
C ASP A 172 -16.83 2.68 -0.92
N THR A 173 -17.12 2.57 0.35
CA THR A 173 -18.48 2.43 0.87
C THR A 173 -19.34 3.69 0.73
N SER A 174 -18.77 4.85 0.39
CA SER A 174 -19.50 6.06 0.01
C SER A 174 -19.92 6.07 -1.47
N GLY A 175 -19.30 5.20 -2.28
CA GLY A 175 -19.45 5.16 -3.73
C GLY A 175 -18.45 6.04 -4.47
N LYS A 176 -17.42 6.58 -3.80
CA LYS A 176 -16.36 7.30 -4.50
C LYS A 176 -15.47 6.31 -5.24
N HIS A 177 -15.28 6.54 -6.53
CA HIS A 177 -14.40 5.76 -7.38
C HIS A 177 -12.96 6.28 -7.24
N TRP A 178 -12.13 5.57 -6.49
CA TRP A 178 -10.77 5.98 -6.14
C TRP A 178 -9.71 5.51 -7.13
N THR A 179 -9.90 4.31 -7.66
CA THR A 179 -8.96 3.68 -8.59
C THR A 179 -9.67 2.70 -9.52
N THR A 180 -8.94 2.22 -10.52
CA THR A 180 -9.41 1.16 -11.42
C THR A 180 -8.34 0.07 -11.46
N GLN A 181 -8.74 -1.19 -11.30
CA GLN A 181 -7.88 -2.31 -11.67
C GLN A 181 -8.05 -2.59 -13.17
N TYR A 182 -6.92 -2.63 -13.87
CA TYR A 182 -6.83 -3.00 -15.27
C TYR A 182 -6.33 -4.44 -15.37
N ILE A 183 -7.09 -5.30 -16.05
CA ILE A 183 -6.69 -6.69 -16.32
C ILE A 183 -6.45 -6.82 -17.81
N GLN A 184 -5.22 -7.12 -18.20
CA GLN A 184 -4.82 -7.32 -19.59
C GLN A 184 -5.20 -8.71 -20.07
N GLU A 185 -5.11 -8.93 -21.38
CA GLU A 185 -5.41 -10.25 -22.00
C GLU A 185 -4.58 -11.38 -21.41
N ASP A 186 -3.30 -11.14 -21.11
CA ASP A 186 -2.38 -12.12 -20.49
C ASP A 186 -2.68 -12.40 -19.01
N GLY A 187 -3.60 -11.66 -18.40
CA GLY A 187 -3.95 -11.76 -16.99
C GLY A 187 -3.16 -10.83 -16.08
N THR A 188 -2.25 -10.04 -16.63
CA THR A 188 -1.53 -9.01 -15.86
C THR A 188 -2.52 -8.00 -15.26
N LYS A 189 -2.40 -7.76 -13.96
CA LYS A 189 -3.27 -6.85 -13.22
C LYS A 189 -2.47 -5.64 -12.75
N ARG A 190 -2.99 -4.44 -12.98
CA ARG A 190 -2.39 -3.18 -12.53
C ARG A 190 -3.47 -2.23 -12.04
N PHE A 191 -3.14 -1.39 -11.05
CA PHE A 191 -3.98 -0.27 -10.65
C PHE A 191 -3.55 1.02 -11.33
N ALA A 192 -4.44 2.00 -11.32
CA ALA A 192 -4.06 3.35 -11.70
C ALA A 192 -2.89 3.83 -10.82
N LYS A 193 -1.89 4.43 -11.45
CA LYS A 193 -0.72 4.94 -10.74
C LYS A 193 -1.13 6.06 -9.77
N GLU A 194 -0.50 6.11 -8.61
CA GLU A 194 -0.75 7.15 -7.59
C GLU A 194 -2.20 7.21 -7.12
N SER A 195 -2.82 6.05 -6.96
CA SER A 195 -4.23 5.94 -6.56
C SER A 195 -4.39 5.37 -5.15
N HIS A 196 -5.51 5.69 -4.54
CA HIS A 196 -5.93 5.09 -3.27
C HIS A 196 -6.65 3.76 -3.52
N LYS A 197 -6.12 2.67 -2.94
CA LYS A 197 -6.68 1.32 -3.08
C LYS A 197 -7.26 0.78 -1.77
N GLU A 198 -6.71 1.20 -0.64
CA GLU A 198 -7.08 0.69 0.68
C GLU A 198 -8.59 0.82 0.92
N SER A 199 -9.22 -0.25 1.38
CA SER A 199 -10.67 -0.36 1.60
C SER A 199 -11.55 -0.21 0.34
N CYS A 200 -10.95 -0.05 -0.85
CA CYS A 200 -11.69 0.00 -2.11
C CYS A 200 -11.95 -1.41 -2.64
N PHE A 201 -13.08 -1.57 -3.30
CA PHE A 201 -13.55 -2.85 -3.84
C PHE A 201 -14.30 -2.67 -5.15
N HIS A 202 -14.38 -3.74 -5.94
CA HIS A 202 -15.25 -3.83 -7.10
C HIS A 202 -16.49 -4.65 -6.76
N VAL A 203 -17.66 -4.18 -7.20
CA VAL A 203 -18.92 -4.93 -7.04
C VAL A 203 -19.23 -5.66 -8.34
N VAL A 204 -19.05 -6.95 -8.33
CA VAL A 204 -19.33 -7.84 -9.46
C VAL A 204 -20.83 -8.02 -9.62
N ASN A 205 -21.35 -7.82 -10.81
CA ASN A 205 -22.79 -7.82 -11.11
C ASN A 205 -23.61 -6.77 -10.29
N GLY A 206 -22.92 -5.69 -9.87
CA GLY A 206 -23.55 -4.63 -9.07
C GLY A 206 -24.15 -3.50 -9.88
N GLY A 207 -23.77 -3.36 -11.13
CA GLY A 207 -24.18 -2.25 -12.00
C GLY A 207 -23.00 -1.45 -12.53
N VAL A 208 -23.25 -0.58 -13.50
CA VAL A 208 -22.22 0.21 -14.20
C VAL A 208 -21.86 1.51 -13.49
N THR A 209 -22.62 1.92 -12.48
CA THR A 209 -22.38 3.12 -11.69
C THR A 209 -22.11 2.77 -10.23
N PRO A 210 -21.33 3.57 -9.49
CA PRO A 210 -21.11 3.36 -8.07
C PRO A 210 -22.40 3.26 -7.24
N GLN A 211 -23.39 4.07 -7.55
CA GLN A 211 -24.68 4.08 -6.88
C GLN A 211 -25.47 2.78 -7.13
N ALA A 212 -25.46 2.28 -8.37
CA ALA A 212 -26.08 1.01 -8.71
C ALA A 212 -25.36 -0.15 -8.00
N ALA A 213 -24.03 -0.10 -7.94
CA ALA A 213 -23.21 -1.10 -7.25
C ALA A 213 -23.54 -1.20 -5.76
N LEU A 214 -23.59 -0.06 -5.05
CA LEU A 214 -23.96 -0.03 -3.64
C LEU A 214 -25.42 -0.45 -3.41
N ALA A 215 -26.34 -0.05 -4.31
CA ALA A 215 -27.74 -0.47 -4.24
C ALA A 215 -27.88 -2.00 -4.42
N ALA A 216 -27.08 -2.61 -5.29
CA ALA A 216 -27.06 -4.07 -5.47
C ALA A 216 -26.57 -4.78 -4.20
N LEU A 217 -25.53 -4.29 -3.56
CA LEU A 217 -25.06 -4.82 -2.26
C LEU A 217 -26.11 -4.63 -1.16
N TYR A 218 -26.81 -3.52 -1.16
CA TYR A 218 -27.90 -3.29 -0.22
C TYR A 218 -29.06 -4.28 -0.41
N LYS A 219 -29.40 -4.63 -1.64
CA LYS A 219 -30.45 -5.61 -1.97
C LYS A 219 -30.01 -7.05 -1.77
N ALA A 220 -28.74 -7.36 -1.89
CA ALA A 220 -28.22 -8.72 -1.71
C ALA A 220 -28.54 -9.24 -0.30
N PRO A 221 -28.96 -10.51 -0.14
CA PRO A 221 -29.30 -11.07 1.16
C PRO A 221 -28.08 -11.20 2.08
N ARG A 222 -26.91 -11.25 1.48
CA ARG A 222 -25.60 -11.40 2.16
C ARG A 222 -24.51 -10.73 1.32
N ILE A 223 -23.40 -10.40 1.92
CA ILE A 223 -22.23 -9.89 1.22
C ILE A 223 -21.19 -11.01 1.14
N MET A 224 -20.80 -11.37 -0.08
CA MET A 224 -19.74 -12.34 -0.35
C MET A 224 -18.51 -11.57 -0.80
N ILE A 225 -17.38 -11.69 -0.10
CA ILE A 225 -16.13 -10.98 -0.38
C ILE A 225 -15.06 -12.02 -0.70
N GLY A 226 -14.33 -11.82 -1.78
CA GLY A 226 -13.16 -12.62 -2.12
C GLY A 226 -12.04 -11.75 -2.65
N GLU A 227 -10.88 -12.36 -2.84
CA GLU A 227 -9.70 -11.66 -3.32
C GLU A 227 -9.85 -11.25 -4.79
N GLY A 228 -10.06 -12.23 -5.66
CA GLY A 228 -9.95 -12.06 -7.09
C GLY A 228 -11.28 -11.79 -7.80
N TYR A 229 -11.22 -10.95 -8.87
CA TYR A 229 -12.40 -10.68 -9.71
C TYR A 229 -12.98 -11.96 -10.32
N ALA A 230 -12.14 -12.85 -10.90
CA ALA A 230 -12.63 -14.07 -11.55
C ALA A 230 -13.34 -14.99 -10.56
N THR A 231 -12.77 -15.19 -9.36
CA THR A 231 -13.37 -15.98 -8.29
C THR A 231 -14.73 -15.40 -7.90
N MET A 232 -14.81 -14.09 -7.71
CA MET A 232 -16.07 -13.45 -7.32
C MET A 232 -17.10 -13.39 -8.47
N ALA A 233 -16.67 -13.39 -9.72
CA ALA A 233 -17.56 -13.56 -10.87
C ALA A 233 -18.19 -14.95 -10.90
N THR A 234 -17.40 -15.99 -10.64
CA THR A 234 -17.91 -17.37 -10.50
C THR A 234 -18.89 -17.48 -9.31
N VAL A 235 -18.53 -16.95 -8.15
CA VAL A 235 -19.42 -16.94 -6.97
C VAL A 235 -20.73 -16.23 -7.30
N SER A 236 -20.66 -15.04 -7.92
CA SER A 236 -21.84 -14.24 -8.29
C SER A 236 -22.80 -15.00 -9.20
N SER A 237 -22.27 -15.79 -10.16
CA SER A 237 -23.11 -16.61 -11.05
C SER A 237 -23.82 -17.76 -10.34
N VAL A 238 -23.27 -18.26 -9.23
CA VAL A 238 -23.86 -19.35 -8.44
C VAL A 238 -24.91 -18.83 -7.46
N VAL A 239 -24.61 -17.69 -6.78
CA VAL A 239 -25.50 -17.13 -5.76
C VAL A 239 -26.58 -16.22 -6.31
N ASP A 240 -26.53 -15.88 -7.58
CA ASP A 240 -27.46 -15.01 -8.33
C ASP A 240 -27.66 -13.62 -7.67
N HIS A 241 -26.60 -13.07 -7.13
CA HIS A 241 -26.57 -11.69 -6.63
C HIS A 241 -25.17 -11.08 -6.71
N ALA A 242 -25.08 -9.78 -6.50
CA ALA A 242 -23.81 -9.04 -6.52
C ALA A 242 -22.83 -9.54 -5.44
N THR A 243 -21.56 -9.61 -5.78
CA THR A 243 -20.46 -10.00 -4.90
C THR A 243 -19.34 -8.96 -4.92
N VAL A 244 -18.35 -9.10 -4.06
CA VAL A 244 -17.31 -8.10 -3.84
C VAL A 244 -15.94 -8.70 -4.11
N ALA A 245 -15.16 -8.10 -5.00
CA ALA A 245 -13.74 -8.38 -5.19
C ALA A 245 -12.89 -7.32 -4.45
N ALA A 246 -12.09 -7.76 -3.48
CA ALA A 246 -11.18 -6.92 -2.70
C ALA A 246 -9.81 -6.72 -3.36
N PHE A 247 -9.57 -7.37 -4.51
CA PHE A 247 -8.40 -7.31 -5.38
C PHE A 247 -7.17 -8.08 -4.92
N ASP A 248 -6.85 -8.10 -3.64
CA ASP A 248 -5.76 -8.87 -3.05
C ASP A 248 -6.03 -9.18 -1.58
N SER A 249 -5.30 -10.17 -1.05
CA SER A 249 -5.41 -10.64 0.33
C SER A 249 -5.09 -9.56 1.37
N GLY A 250 -4.16 -8.64 1.06
CA GLY A 250 -3.78 -7.54 1.95
C GLY A 250 -4.90 -6.50 2.13
N ASN A 251 -5.74 -6.30 1.12
CA ASN A 251 -6.85 -5.35 1.16
C ASN A 251 -8.15 -5.97 1.72
N LEU A 252 -8.26 -7.30 1.71
CA LEU A 252 -9.48 -8.02 2.11
C LEU A 252 -9.95 -7.68 3.54
N PRO A 253 -9.08 -7.61 4.58
CA PRO A 253 -9.50 -7.22 5.92
C PRO A 253 -10.07 -5.78 5.98
N ALA A 254 -9.45 -4.84 5.28
CA ALA A 254 -9.89 -3.44 5.25
C ALA A 254 -11.24 -3.29 4.55
N VAL A 255 -11.45 -4.00 3.43
CA VAL A 255 -12.75 -4.05 2.73
C VAL A 255 -13.83 -4.69 3.60
N ALA A 256 -13.53 -5.81 4.26
CA ALA A 256 -14.49 -6.48 5.15
C ALA A 256 -14.89 -5.59 6.32
N ALA A 257 -13.95 -4.88 6.94
CA ALA A 257 -14.23 -3.93 8.02
C ALA A 257 -15.12 -2.76 7.54
N ALA A 258 -14.79 -2.13 6.41
CA ALA A 258 -15.57 -1.05 5.85
C ALA A 258 -17.00 -1.47 5.46
N LEU A 259 -17.16 -2.66 4.89
CA LEU A 259 -18.49 -3.20 4.57
C LEU A 259 -19.28 -3.61 5.82
N ARG A 260 -18.62 -4.10 6.87
CA ARG A 260 -19.26 -4.36 8.16
C ARG A 260 -19.76 -3.08 8.82
N GLU A 261 -18.97 -2.02 8.79
CA GLU A 261 -19.37 -0.71 9.30
C GLU A 261 -20.58 -0.16 8.53
N ARG A 262 -20.57 -0.28 7.20
CA ARG A 262 -21.66 0.22 6.34
C ARG A 262 -22.94 -0.61 6.41
N TYR A 263 -22.81 -1.92 6.64
CA TYR A 263 -23.90 -2.91 6.68
C TYR A 263 -23.82 -3.76 7.95
N PRO A 264 -24.09 -3.20 9.14
CA PRO A 264 -23.82 -3.86 10.42
C PRO A 264 -24.59 -5.18 10.62
N ASP A 265 -25.80 -5.27 10.08
CA ASP A 265 -26.70 -6.42 10.29
C ASP A 265 -26.63 -7.46 9.16
N LYS A 266 -25.90 -7.18 8.05
CA LYS A 266 -25.79 -8.12 6.94
C LYS A 266 -24.82 -9.26 7.25
N PRO A 267 -25.15 -10.50 6.91
CA PRO A 267 -24.18 -11.58 6.89
C PRO A 267 -23.06 -11.27 5.88
N ILE A 268 -21.81 -11.37 6.32
CA ILE A 268 -20.62 -11.21 5.46
C ILE A 268 -19.86 -12.54 5.47
N PHE A 269 -19.59 -13.06 4.29
CA PHE A 269 -18.81 -14.28 4.06
C PHE A 269 -17.53 -13.93 3.30
N ILE A 270 -16.41 -14.41 3.81
CA ILE A 270 -15.11 -14.28 3.15
C ILE A 270 -14.83 -15.59 2.41
N MET A 271 -14.62 -15.48 1.09
CA MET A 271 -14.29 -16.61 0.23
C MET A 271 -12.76 -16.69 0.11
N GLY A 272 -12.18 -17.72 0.70
CA GLY A 272 -10.76 -18.05 0.54
C GLY A 272 -10.52 -18.83 -0.75
N GLU A 273 -9.33 -18.69 -1.34
CA GLU A 273 -8.83 -19.57 -2.38
C GLU A 273 -8.08 -20.73 -1.71
N ASP A 274 -8.30 -21.95 -2.20
CA ASP A 274 -7.55 -23.13 -1.76
C ASP A 274 -6.39 -23.33 -2.73
N ASP A 275 -5.24 -22.79 -2.37
CA ASP A 275 -3.99 -22.85 -3.16
C ASP A 275 -3.28 -24.21 -2.96
N GLN A 276 -3.99 -25.35 -3.19
CA GLN A 276 -3.38 -26.68 -3.19
C GLN A 276 -2.70 -27.02 -4.50
#